data_a2101fdde320323f7da9ed88d34376c3
#
_entry.id   a2101fdde320323f7da9ed88d34376c3
#
_cell.length_a   1.000
_cell.length_b   1.000
_cell.length_c   1.000
_cell.angle_alpha   90.00
_cell.angle_beta   90.00
_cell.angle_gamma   90.00
#
_symmetry.space_group_name_H-M   'P 1'
#
loop_
_entity.id
_entity.type
_entity.pdbx_description
1 polymer ?
#
loop_
_entity_poly.entity_id
_entity_poly.type
_entity_poly.pdbx_seq_one_letter_code
_entity_poly.pdbx_strand_id
1 'polypeptide(L)'
;MTTHTPTSNNLQAANANLPAAGNNLPAADHNVDTAQSSNETPDTDIASITVWRTHFSTNATLGALYINGKFFCHTLEPRTRPKGAPKIPGKTAIPEGKYRLSLNVASPRFSDYKHHPWARPWSGKMPFLCNVPGFNGVLIHVGNTPNDTAGCILVGQATAPDFIVNSIPTFRRLMLRLQRHPRHIPLYICVRNHPKSRLCPIGLGE
;
A
#
# COMPACT_ATOMS: atom_id res chain seq x y z
N MET A 1 14.28 37.94 -35.13
CA MET A 1 15.14 38.12 -33.97
C MET A 1 14.30 38.85 -32.90
N THR A 2 13.75 38.15 -31.96
CA THR A 2 13.28 38.68 -30.66
C THR A 2 13.03 37.48 -29.75
N THR A 3 13.89 37.36 -28.79
CA THR A 3 13.91 36.37 -27.71
C THR A 3 12.91 36.79 -26.65
N HIS A 4 11.99 35.90 -26.29
CA HIS A 4 11.17 36.05 -25.07
C HIS A 4 11.53 34.96 -24.08
N THR A 5 12.08 35.39 -22.97
CA THR A 5 12.30 34.63 -21.74
C THR A 5 11.04 34.72 -20.87
N PRO A 6 10.50 33.65 -20.31
CA PRO A 6 9.47 33.77 -19.26
C PRO A 6 10.12 33.76 -17.87
N THR A 7 9.68 34.71 -17.10
CA THR A 7 10.00 35.09 -15.74
C THR A 7 9.54 34.02 -14.72
N SER A 8 10.39 33.78 -13.73
CA SER A 8 10.11 33.03 -12.51
C SER A 8 9.04 33.68 -11.65
N ASN A 9 8.00 32.96 -11.24
CA ASN A 9 7.09 33.40 -10.18
C ASN A 9 7.35 32.64 -8.89
N ASN A 10 7.85 33.39 -7.91
CA ASN A 10 7.90 33.12 -6.48
C ASN A 10 6.50 32.85 -5.92
N LEU A 11 6.31 31.74 -5.22
CA LEU A 11 5.20 31.55 -4.31
C LEU A 11 5.73 31.51 -2.87
N GLN A 12 5.53 32.60 -2.20
CA GLN A 12 5.85 32.91 -0.83
C GLN A 12 4.88 32.18 0.13
N ALA A 13 5.44 31.54 1.14
CA ALA A 13 4.70 30.86 2.20
C ALA A 13 3.91 31.86 3.05
N ALA A 14 2.63 31.58 3.27
CA ALA A 14 1.82 32.26 4.26
C ALA A 14 1.90 31.52 5.60
N ASN A 15 2.54 32.16 6.56
CA ASN A 15 2.54 31.80 7.98
C ASN A 15 1.25 32.34 8.62
N ALA A 16 0.38 31.46 9.12
CA ALA A 16 -0.77 31.86 9.94
C ALA A 16 -0.53 31.45 11.40
N ASN A 17 -0.35 32.46 12.25
CA ASN A 17 -0.36 32.41 13.71
C ASN A 17 -1.72 31.98 14.25
N LEU A 18 -1.76 31.01 15.14
CA LEU A 18 -2.91 30.64 15.97
C LEU A 18 -2.60 31.00 17.43
N PRO A 19 -3.54 31.62 18.18
CA PRO A 19 -3.32 31.97 19.56
C PRO A 19 -3.52 30.81 20.53
N ALA A 20 -2.74 30.83 21.60
CA ALA A 20 -2.82 29.89 22.72
C ALA A 20 -4.10 30.11 23.53
N ALA A 21 -4.86 29.06 23.79
CA ALA A 21 -5.94 29.07 24.77
C ALA A 21 -5.52 28.24 25.99
N GLY A 22 -5.69 28.88 27.16
CA GLY A 22 -5.20 28.43 28.44
C GLY A 22 -5.94 27.23 29.06
N ASN A 23 -5.23 26.62 29.96
CA ASN A 23 -5.58 25.49 30.82
C ASN A 23 -6.70 25.75 31.82
N ASN A 24 -7.49 24.74 32.05
CA ASN A 24 -7.86 24.29 33.40
C ASN A 24 -8.54 22.93 33.31
N LEU A 25 -7.89 21.87 33.84
CA LEU A 25 -8.46 20.55 34.09
C LEU A 25 -8.36 20.26 35.58
N PRO A 26 -9.45 19.81 36.23
CA PRO A 26 -9.38 19.32 37.60
C PRO A 26 -8.86 17.90 37.65
N ALA A 27 -8.12 17.59 38.72
CA ALA A 27 -7.65 16.28 39.09
C ALA A 27 -8.84 15.33 39.37
N ALA A 28 -8.76 14.11 38.84
CA ALA A 28 -9.66 13.01 39.23
C ALA A 28 -8.83 11.75 39.53
N ASP A 29 -9.28 11.14 40.59
CA ASP A 29 -8.72 10.09 41.42
C ASP A 29 -8.20 8.83 40.73
N HIS A 30 -7.19 8.27 41.40
CA HIS A 30 -6.66 6.93 41.18
C HIS A 30 -7.71 5.85 41.39
N ASN A 31 -7.93 5.02 40.40
CA ASN A 31 -8.40 3.68 40.64
C ASN A 31 -7.47 2.71 39.88
N VAL A 32 -6.76 1.92 40.68
CA VAL A 32 -5.86 0.85 40.26
C VAL A 32 -6.73 -0.32 39.88
N ASP A 33 -6.93 -0.59 38.62
CA ASP A 33 -7.48 -1.84 38.14
C ASP A 33 -6.44 -2.67 37.41
N THR A 34 -6.30 -3.81 37.94
CA THR A 34 -5.50 -4.98 37.68
C THR A 34 -5.11 -5.18 36.23
N ALA A 35 -3.78 -5.17 35.99
CA ALA A 35 -3.16 -5.55 34.73
C ALA A 35 -3.54 -6.98 34.32
N GLN A 36 -4.40 -7.11 33.35
CA GLN A 36 -4.46 -8.32 32.54
C GLN A 36 -3.24 -8.34 31.64
N SER A 37 -2.28 -9.20 31.98
CA SER A 37 -1.15 -9.58 31.15
C SER A 37 -1.65 -10.16 29.83
N SER A 38 -1.85 -9.30 28.84
CA SER A 38 -1.95 -9.73 27.45
C SER A 38 -0.56 -10.20 27.04
N ASN A 39 -0.37 -11.48 26.81
CA ASN A 39 0.74 -12.07 26.08
C ASN A 39 0.72 -11.51 24.65
N GLU A 40 1.11 -10.25 24.46
CA GLU A 40 1.43 -9.72 23.16
C GLU A 40 2.75 -10.36 22.72
N THR A 41 2.65 -11.34 21.81
CA THR A 41 3.82 -11.79 21.07
C THR A 41 4.55 -10.56 20.53
N PRO A 42 5.88 -10.46 20.68
CA PRO A 42 6.60 -9.30 20.23
C PRO A 42 6.25 -9.01 18.79
N ASP A 43 5.94 -7.74 18.47
CA ASP A 43 5.47 -7.24 17.15
C ASP A 43 6.50 -7.46 16.00
N THR A 44 7.42 -8.39 16.21
CA THR A 44 8.45 -8.82 15.26
C THR A 44 7.95 -9.87 14.30
N ASP A 45 7.15 -10.84 14.76
CA ASP A 45 6.75 -11.99 13.96
C ASP A 45 5.51 -11.69 13.11
N ILE A 46 5.62 -11.95 11.82
CA ILE A 46 4.49 -11.89 10.89
C ILE A 46 4.00 -13.30 10.61
N ALA A 47 2.88 -13.66 11.24
CA ALA A 47 2.22 -14.94 11.03
C ALA A 47 1.40 -14.96 9.74
N SER A 48 0.84 -13.82 9.35
CA SER A 48 0.03 -13.71 8.13
C SER A 48 0.10 -12.32 7.50
N ILE A 49 0.09 -12.30 6.17
CA ILE A 49 -0.17 -11.09 5.37
C ILE A 49 -1.31 -11.44 4.42
N THR A 50 -2.36 -10.63 4.42
CA THR A 50 -3.52 -10.86 3.54
C THR A 50 -3.92 -9.57 2.85
N VAL A 51 -4.11 -9.63 1.55
CA VAL A 51 -4.79 -8.60 0.75
C VAL A 51 -6.21 -9.08 0.48
N TRP A 52 -7.18 -8.37 1.01
CA TRP A 52 -8.59 -8.54 0.69
C TRP A 52 -9.00 -7.49 -0.33
N ARG A 53 -9.34 -7.92 -1.54
CA ARG A 53 -9.90 -7.05 -2.58
C ARG A 53 -11.36 -6.80 -2.28
N THR A 54 -11.74 -5.54 -2.18
CA THR A 54 -13.08 -5.13 -1.69
C THR A 54 -13.89 -4.35 -2.71
N HIS A 55 -13.23 -3.66 -3.63
CA HIS A 55 -13.88 -2.86 -4.65
C HIS A 55 -13.28 -3.14 -6.03
N PHE A 56 -14.15 -3.37 -7.02
CA PHE A 56 -13.78 -3.73 -8.39
C PHE A 56 -14.40 -2.73 -9.36
N SER A 57 -13.57 -2.01 -10.09
CA SER A 57 -13.98 -1.10 -11.14
C SER A 57 -13.61 -1.63 -12.53
N THR A 58 -13.93 -0.86 -13.55
CA THR A 58 -13.48 -1.12 -14.93
C THR A 58 -11.98 -0.90 -15.12
N ASN A 59 -11.33 -0.14 -14.24
CA ASN A 59 -9.93 0.26 -14.38
C ASN A 59 -9.01 -0.37 -13.32
N ALA A 60 -9.52 -0.55 -12.10
CA ALA A 60 -8.71 -0.95 -10.97
C ALA A 60 -9.42 -1.92 -10.01
N THR A 61 -8.66 -2.42 -9.08
CA THR A 61 -9.13 -3.20 -7.95
C THR A 61 -8.55 -2.59 -6.67
N LEU A 62 -9.41 -2.06 -5.81
CA LEU A 62 -9.02 -1.62 -4.47
C LEU A 62 -9.17 -2.75 -3.47
N GLY A 63 -8.28 -2.77 -2.51
CA GLY A 63 -8.28 -3.73 -1.42
C GLY A 63 -7.70 -3.15 -0.14
N ALA A 64 -7.55 -4.02 0.84
CA ALA A 64 -6.93 -3.72 2.12
C ALA A 64 -5.92 -4.80 2.47
N LEU A 65 -4.74 -4.37 2.89
CA LEU A 65 -3.67 -5.23 3.38
C LEU A 65 -3.76 -5.32 4.89
N TYR A 66 -3.71 -6.54 5.38
CA TYR A 66 -3.72 -6.89 6.80
C TYR A 66 -2.42 -7.62 7.15
N ILE A 67 -1.87 -7.32 8.31
CA ILE A 67 -0.75 -8.06 8.92
C ILE A 67 -1.23 -8.61 10.25
N ASN A 68 -1.12 -9.92 10.46
CA ASN A 68 -1.61 -10.62 11.65
C ASN A 68 -3.08 -10.27 11.97
N GLY A 69 -3.93 -10.20 10.93
CA GLY A 69 -5.34 -9.85 11.06
C GLY A 69 -5.64 -8.37 11.34
N LYS A 70 -4.64 -7.54 11.62
CA LYS A 70 -4.81 -6.09 11.84
C LYS A 70 -4.68 -5.34 10.52
N PHE A 71 -5.61 -4.40 10.26
CA PHE A 71 -5.55 -3.52 9.09
C PHE A 71 -4.23 -2.73 9.08
N PHE A 72 -3.56 -2.74 7.93
CA PHE A 72 -2.31 -2.01 7.76
C PHE A 72 -2.43 -0.82 6.81
N CYS A 73 -2.96 -1.05 5.59
CA CYS A 73 -3.15 -0.01 4.58
C CYS A 73 -4.11 -0.47 3.49
N HIS A 74 -4.50 0.45 2.61
CA HIS A 74 -5.20 0.10 1.38
C HIS A 74 -4.23 -0.32 0.28
N THR A 75 -4.75 -1.07 -0.70
CA THR A 75 -4.02 -1.52 -1.89
C THR A 75 -4.74 -1.12 -3.15
N LEU A 76 -3.99 -0.91 -4.22
CA LEU A 76 -4.51 -0.69 -5.56
C LEU A 76 -3.77 -1.59 -6.55
N GLU A 77 -4.53 -2.29 -7.39
CA GLU A 77 -4.04 -3.15 -8.45
C GLU A 77 -4.74 -2.76 -9.76
N PRO A 78 -4.25 -3.21 -10.93
CA PRO A 78 -5.05 -3.16 -12.15
C PRO A 78 -6.39 -3.91 -11.95
N ARG A 79 -7.31 -3.76 -12.90
CA ARG A 79 -8.60 -4.47 -12.84
C ARG A 79 -8.41 -5.99 -12.75
N THR A 80 -9.22 -6.67 -11.97
CA THR A 80 -9.34 -8.13 -12.02
C THR A 80 -10.09 -8.55 -13.29
N ARG A 81 -9.90 -9.80 -13.69
CA ARG A 81 -10.63 -10.41 -14.82
C ARG A 81 -11.37 -11.65 -14.35
N PRO A 82 -12.47 -12.01 -15.01
CA PRO A 82 -13.16 -13.26 -14.73
C PRO A 82 -12.18 -14.46 -14.78
N LYS A 83 -12.46 -15.48 -13.98
CA LYS A 83 -11.66 -16.72 -13.99
C LYS A 83 -11.65 -17.32 -15.39
N GLY A 84 -10.47 -17.66 -15.90
CA GLY A 84 -10.28 -18.19 -17.24
C GLY A 84 -10.18 -17.14 -18.36
N ALA A 85 -10.48 -15.86 -18.09
CA ALA A 85 -10.31 -14.83 -19.09
C ALA A 85 -8.81 -14.56 -19.36
N PRO A 86 -8.41 -14.32 -20.60
CA PRO A 86 -7.02 -14.07 -20.96
C PRO A 86 -6.51 -12.79 -20.31
N LYS A 87 -5.27 -12.82 -19.84
CA LYS A 87 -4.57 -11.65 -19.30
C LYS A 87 -4.40 -10.58 -20.38
N ILE A 88 -4.65 -9.33 -20.04
CA ILE A 88 -4.25 -8.17 -20.83
C ILE A 88 -2.94 -7.65 -20.21
N PRO A 89 -1.81 -7.67 -20.94
CA PRO A 89 -0.53 -7.17 -20.46
C PRO A 89 -0.65 -5.75 -19.91
N GLY A 90 -0.06 -5.51 -18.73
CA GLY A 90 -0.08 -4.19 -18.09
C GLY A 90 -1.41 -3.73 -17.48
N LYS A 91 -2.52 -4.45 -17.74
CA LYS A 91 -3.89 -4.03 -17.34
C LYS A 91 -4.66 -5.13 -16.59
N THR A 92 -3.96 -6.07 -15.97
CA THR A 92 -4.62 -7.18 -15.26
C THR A 92 -3.96 -7.37 -13.89
N ALA A 93 -4.78 -7.43 -12.84
CA ALA A 93 -4.35 -7.81 -11.50
C ALA A 93 -3.89 -9.28 -11.46
N ILE A 94 -3.03 -9.60 -10.52
CA ILE A 94 -2.57 -10.98 -10.32
C ILE A 94 -3.72 -11.90 -9.91
N PRO A 95 -3.63 -13.22 -10.15
CA PRO A 95 -4.62 -14.17 -9.65
C PRO A 95 -4.75 -14.16 -8.13
N GLU A 96 -5.88 -14.64 -7.61
CA GLU A 96 -5.98 -15.00 -6.20
C GLU A 96 -5.01 -16.14 -5.90
N GLY A 97 -4.39 -16.11 -4.73
CA GLY A 97 -3.44 -17.15 -4.36
C GLY A 97 -2.66 -16.83 -3.09
N LYS A 98 -1.86 -17.80 -2.67
CA LYS A 98 -0.84 -17.64 -1.63
C LYS A 98 0.53 -17.63 -2.30
N TYR A 99 1.28 -16.55 -2.10
CA TYR A 99 2.56 -16.33 -2.73
C TYR A 99 3.65 -16.17 -1.68
N ARG A 100 4.83 -16.75 -1.94
CA ARG A 100 6.00 -16.46 -1.13
C ARG A 100 6.44 -15.01 -1.39
N LEU A 101 6.74 -14.29 -0.31
CA LEU A 101 7.21 -12.92 -0.37
C LEU A 101 8.71 -12.87 -0.09
N SER A 102 9.50 -12.34 -1.02
CA SER A 102 10.94 -12.15 -0.88
C SER A 102 11.27 -10.67 -0.74
N LEU A 103 12.16 -10.32 0.22
CA LEU A 103 12.67 -8.96 0.41
C LEU A 103 14.08 -8.78 -0.15
N ASN A 104 14.64 -9.79 -0.80
CA ASN A 104 16.04 -9.81 -1.24
C ASN A 104 16.22 -9.60 -2.74
N VAL A 105 15.13 -9.45 -3.49
CA VAL A 105 15.17 -9.26 -4.94
C VAL A 105 15.21 -7.78 -5.26
N ALA A 106 16.31 -7.33 -5.86
CA ALA A 106 16.40 -5.98 -6.41
C ALA A 106 15.60 -5.89 -7.71
N SER A 107 14.79 -4.85 -7.85
CA SER A 107 14.08 -4.56 -9.09
C SER A 107 14.94 -3.67 -9.99
N PRO A 108 15.25 -4.07 -11.21
CA PRO A 108 15.97 -3.20 -12.16
C PRO A 108 15.27 -1.85 -12.35
N ARG A 109 13.93 -1.85 -12.34
CA ARG A 109 13.12 -0.61 -12.49
C ARG A 109 13.32 0.38 -11.35
N PHE A 110 13.55 -0.09 -10.12
CA PHE A 110 13.62 0.75 -8.91
C PHE A 110 15.02 0.83 -8.31
N SER A 111 16.04 0.30 -8.98
CA SER A 111 17.43 0.38 -8.54
C SER A 111 18.07 1.74 -8.82
N ASP A 112 17.52 2.53 -9.73
CA ASP A 112 17.99 3.88 -10.02
C ASP A 112 17.47 4.88 -8.99
N TYR A 113 18.32 5.24 -8.04
CA TYR A 113 18.00 6.17 -6.94
C TYR A 113 17.83 7.62 -7.39
N LYS A 114 18.29 8.01 -8.55
CA LYS A 114 18.07 9.34 -9.10
C LYS A 114 16.62 9.55 -9.48
N HIS A 115 16.02 8.53 -10.09
CA HIS A 115 14.61 8.53 -10.47
C HIS A 115 13.66 8.06 -9.36
N HIS A 116 14.17 7.23 -8.41
CA HIS A 116 13.37 6.64 -7.34
C HIS A 116 14.00 6.84 -5.96
N PRO A 117 14.12 8.07 -5.45
CA PRO A 117 14.80 8.34 -4.16
C PRO A 117 14.12 7.64 -2.98
N TRP A 118 12.84 7.31 -3.06
CA TRP A 118 12.10 6.54 -2.06
C TRP A 118 12.59 5.08 -1.96
N ALA A 119 13.21 4.52 -3.01
CA ALA A 119 13.74 3.16 -3.03
C ALA A 119 15.16 3.04 -2.48
N ARG A 120 15.85 4.17 -2.31
CA ARG A 120 17.25 4.23 -1.87
C ARG A 120 17.53 3.50 -0.56
N PRO A 121 16.71 3.62 0.52
CA PRO A 121 17.00 2.96 1.78
C PRO A 121 17.06 1.43 1.69
N TRP A 122 16.47 0.86 0.65
CA TRP A 122 16.40 -0.60 0.43
C TRP A 122 17.20 -1.06 -0.78
N SER A 123 18.06 -0.21 -1.34
CA SER A 123 18.89 -0.54 -2.53
C SER A 123 18.05 -1.10 -3.70
N GLY A 124 16.86 -0.52 -3.93
CA GLY A 124 15.93 -0.99 -4.95
C GLY A 124 15.27 -2.35 -4.69
N LYS A 125 15.50 -2.96 -3.51
CA LYS A 125 14.86 -4.20 -3.11
C LYS A 125 13.43 -3.92 -2.65
N MET A 126 12.47 -4.58 -3.29
CA MET A 126 11.04 -4.44 -3.01
C MET A 126 10.47 -5.76 -2.53
N PRO A 127 9.34 -5.76 -1.82
CA PRO A 127 8.63 -7.00 -1.56
C PRO A 127 8.21 -7.64 -2.89
N PHE A 128 8.80 -8.80 -3.20
CA PHE A 128 8.65 -9.53 -4.46
C PHE A 128 7.79 -10.77 -4.24
N LEU A 129 6.71 -10.91 -5.00
CA LEU A 129 5.84 -12.08 -4.98
C LEU A 129 6.41 -13.13 -5.93
N CYS A 130 6.83 -14.26 -5.38
CA CYS A 130 7.44 -15.35 -6.13
C CYS A 130 6.37 -16.21 -6.83
N ASN A 131 6.69 -16.67 -8.04
CA ASN A 131 5.94 -17.68 -8.79
C ASN A 131 4.45 -17.32 -8.99
N VAL A 132 4.16 -16.08 -9.31
CA VAL A 132 2.79 -15.65 -9.64
C VAL A 132 2.41 -16.17 -11.03
N PRO A 133 1.38 -17.03 -11.17
CA PRO A 133 1.01 -17.63 -12.45
C PRO A 133 0.74 -16.58 -13.54
N GLY A 134 1.42 -16.70 -14.67
CA GLY A 134 1.27 -15.80 -15.81
C GLY A 134 1.87 -14.40 -15.62
N PHE A 135 2.62 -14.14 -14.54
CA PHE A 135 3.25 -12.86 -14.25
C PHE A 135 4.72 -13.01 -13.89
N ASN A 136 5.52 -12.05 -14.35
CA ASN A 136 6.93 -11.92 -13.98
C ASN A 136 7.15 -10.58 -13.28
N GLY A 137 7.98 -10.58 -12.22
CA GLY A 137 8.40 -9.34 -11.58
C GLY A 137 7.30 -8.65 -10.77
N VAL A 138 6.39 -9.38 -10.15
CA VAL A 138 5.33 -8.81 -9.32
C VAL A 138 5.90 -8.30 -8.00
N LEU A 139 5.67 -7.04 -7.72
CA LEU A 139 6.19 -6.33 -6.54
C LEU A 139 5.04 -5.70 -5.74
N ILE A 140 5.34 -5.35 -4.49
CA ILE A 140 4.60 -4.31 -3.77
C ILE A 140 5.45 -3.04 -3.86
N HIS A 141 4.88 -1.94 -4.37
CA HIS A 141 5.63 -0.69 -4.53
C HIS A 141 4.73 0.56 -4.42
N VAL A 142 5.33 1.72 -4.63
CA VAL A 142 4.63 3.01 -4.59
C VAL A 142 3.92 3.29 -5.91
N GLY A 143 2.83 4.04 -5.82
CA GLY A 143 2.00 4.51 -6.93
C GLY A 143 0.63 4.93 -6.39
N ASN A 144 -0.12 5.69 -7.15
CA ASN A 144 -1.37 6.31 -6.72
C ASN A 144 -2.56 5.91 -7.61
N THR A 145 -2.29 5.50 -8.85
CA THR A 145 -3.29 5.22 -9.88
C THR A 145 -3.06 3.87 -10.54
N PRO A 146 -4.04 3.30 -11.25
CA PRO A 146 -3.85 2.08 -12.03
C PRO A 146 -2.77 2.17 -13.10
N ASN A 147 -2.43 3.38 -13.55
CA ASN A 147 -1.37 3.60 -14.54
C ASN A 147 0.05 3.47 -13.97
N ASP A 148 0.18 3.47 -12.64
CA ASP A 148 1.46 3.30 -11.95
C ASP A 148 1.87 1.82 -11.82
N THR A 149 1.00 0.89 -12.23
CA THR A 149 1.24 -0.54 -12.11
C THR A 149 0.86 -1.32 -13.36
N ALA A 150 1.60 -2.39 -13.65
CA ALA A 150 1.34 -3.33 -14.74
C ALA A 150 0.94 -4.73 -14.23
N GLY A 151 0.54 -4.84 -12.95
CA GLY A 151 0.20 -6.09 -12.25
C GLY A 151 0.78 -6.17 -10.85
N CYS A 152 1.59 -5.19 -10.44
CA CYS A 152 2.07 -5.07 -9.07
C CYS A 152 0.98 -4.53 -8.14
N ILE A 153 1.18 -4.70 -6.82
CA ILE A 153 0.29 -4.19 -5.78
C ILE A 153 0.83 -2.85 -5.29
N LEU A 154 0.05 -1.79 -5.43
CA LEU A 154 0.34 -0.48 -4.86
C LEU A 154 -0.20 -0.40 -3.44
N VAL A 155 0.47 0.35 -2.56
CA VAL A 155 0.05 0.56 -1.16
C VAL A 155 -0.12 2.03 -0.84
N GLY A 156 -1.15 2.37 -0.05
CA GLY A 156 -1.46 3.75 0.31
C GLY A 156 -2.70 3.85 1.17
N GLN A 157 -3.41 4.97 1.05
CA GLN A 157 -4.70 5.23 1.67
C GLN A 157 -5.74 5.48 0.56
N ALA A 158 -6.83 4.72 0.55
CA ALA A 158 -7.90 4.94 -0.42
C ALA A 158 -8.68 6.23 -0.08
N THR A 159 -8.87 7.09 -1.08
CA THR A 159 -9.60 8.36 -0.94
C THR A 159 -10.73 8.49 -1.95
N ALA A 160 -10.66 7.73 -3.05
CA ALA A 160 -11.65 7.71 -4.12
C ALA A 160 -11.60 6.36 -4.85
N PRO A 161 -12.60 6.00 -5.66
CA PRO A 161 -12.48 4.89 -6.59
C PRO A 161 -11.23 5.03 -7.45
N ASP A 162 -10.49 3.92 -7.63
CA ASP A 162 -9.30 3.84 -8.49
C ASP A 162 -8.12 4.75 -8.10
N PHE A 163 -8.11 5.26 -6.87
CA PHE A 163 -7.07 6.19 -6.40
C PHE A 163 -6.68 5.96 -4.95
N ILE A 164 -5.37 6.00 -4.68
CA ILE A 164 -4.80 5.97 -3.34
C ILE A 164 -3.79 7.13 -3.17
N VAL A 165 -3.66 7.63 -1.95
CA VAL A 165 -2.71 8.69 -1.57
C VAL A 165 -1.70 8.17 -0.55
N ASN A 166 -0.72 8.99 -0.20
CA ASN A 166 0.29 8.68 0.82
C ASN A 166 1.05 7.37 0.55
N SER A 167 1.27 7.03 -0.71
CA SER A 167 1.87 5.77 -1.11
C SER A 167 3.31 5.63 -0.61
N ILE A 168 4.16 6.66 -0.73
CA ILE A 168 5.56 6.63 -0.27
C ILE A 168 5.65 6.40 1.25
N PRO A 169 5.00 7.18 2.13
CA PRO A 169 5.09 6.94 3.57
C PRO A 169 4.48 5.60 3.98
N THR A 170 3.41 5.15 3.32
CA THR A 170 2.81 3.84 3.56
C THR A 170 3.77 2.71 3.19
N PHE A 171 4.41 2.80 2.02
CA PHE A 171 5.41 1.84 1.57
C PHE A 171 6.61 1.77 2.55
N ARG A 172 7.13 2.93 2.98
CA ARG A 172 8.21 2.97 3.97
C ARG A 172 7.83 2.24 5.26
N ARG A 173 6.64 2.50 5.79
CA ARG A 173 6.12 1.83 6.98
C ARG A 173 5.98 0.32 6.77
N LEU A 174 5.51 -0.11 5.60
CA LEU A 174 5.42 -1.52 5.24
C LEU A 174 6.81 -2.19 5.20
N MET A 175 7.77 -1.58 4.51
CA MET A 175 9.13 -2.12 4.43
C MET A 175 9.77 -2.27 5.81
N LEU A 176 9.66 -1.26 6.67
CA LEU A 176 10.18 -1.32 8.05
C LEU A 176 9.51 -2.45 8.85
N ARG A 177 8.20 -2.67 8.66
CA ARG A 177 7.48 -3.76 9.32
C ARG A 177 7.91 -5.14 8.81
N LEU A 178 8.07 -5.29 7.51
CA LEU A 178 8.51 -6.55 6.89
C LEU A 178 9.95 -6.91 7.25
N GLN A 179 10.84 -5.92 7.38
CA GLN A 179 12.25 -6.14 7.73
C GLN A 179 12.48 -6.61 9.18
N ARG A 180 11.51 -6.38 10.08
CA ARG A 180 11.56 -6.89 11.45
C ARG A 180 11.28 -8.38 11.55
N HIS A 181 10.66 -8.96 10.52
CA HIS A 181 10.39 -10.39 10.49
C HIS A 181 11.69 -11.20 10.40
N PRO A 182 11.85 -12.29 11.17
CA PRO A 182 13.06 -13.11 11.17
C PRO A 182 13.37 -13.67 9.77
N ARG A 183 14.58 -13.47 9.29
CA ARG A 183 14.96 -13.80 7.91
C ARG A 183 14.92 -15.30 7.58
N HIS A 184 15.02 -16.16 8.60
CA HIS A 184 14.97 -17.60 8.45
C HIS A 184 13.53 -18.15 8.36
N ILE A 185 12.51 -17.33 8.68
CA ILE A 185 11.10 -17.70 8.58
C ILE A 185 10.56 -17.19 7.23
N PRO A 186 10.01 -18.08 6.37
CA PRO A 186 9.45 -17.65 5.10
C PRO A 186 8.21 -16.76 5.28
N LEU A 187 8.18 -15.64 4.59
CA LEU A 187 7.01 -14.78 4.48
C LEU A 187 6.09 -15.24 3.35
N TYR A 188 4.78 -15.19 3.60
CA TYR A 188 3.76 -15.43 2.58
C TYR A 188 2.71 -14.32 2.60
N ILE A 189 2.17 -14.03 1.43
CA ILE A 189 1.04 -13.12 1.24
C ILE A 189 -0.12 -13.88 0.57
N CYS A 190 -1.31 -13.76 1.13
CA CYS A 190 -2.54 -14.27 0.54
C CYS A 190 -3.29 -13.13 -0.14
N VAL A 191 -3.58 -13.26 -1.42
CA VAL A 191 -4.39 -12.30 -2.19
C VAL A 191 -5.73 -12.95 -2.49
N ARG A 192 -6.83 -12.32 -2.06
CA ARG A 192 -8.18 -12.88 -2.14
C ARG A 192 -9.22 -11.80 -2.43
N ASN A 193 -10.26 -12.19 -3.15
CA ASN A 193 -11.47 -11.37 -3.27
C ASN A 193 -12.31 -11.53 -1.99
N HIS A 194 -12.79 -10.42 -1.45
CA HIS A 194 -13.62 -10.47 -0.25
C HIS A 194 -14.98 -11.09 -0.58
N PRO A 195 -15.50 -12.05 0.22
CA PRO A 195 -16.75 -12.75 -0.08
C PRO A 195 -17.97 -11.85 -0.24
N LYS A 196 -17.98 -10.69 0.45
CA LYS A 196 -19.05 -9.68 0.38
C LYS A 196 -18.84 -8.63 -0.70
N SER A 197 -17.74 -8.67 -1.44
CA SER A 197 -17.50 -7.75 -2.55
C SER A 197 -18.34 -8.19 -3.75
N ARG A 198 -19.61 -7.81 -3.76
CA ARG A 198 -20.39 -7.81 -4.98
C ARG A 198 -19.91 -6.65 -5.83
N LEU A 199 -19.77 -6.87 -7.14
CA LEU A 199 -19.77 -5.79 -8.12
C LEU A 199 -20.94 -4.88 -7.73
N CYS A 200 -20.65 -3.68 -7.22
CA CYS A 200 -21.69 -2.68 -7.02
C CYS A 200 -22.18 -2.33 -8.44
N PRO A 201 -23.41 -2.65 -8.84
CA PRO A 201 -23.93 -2.11 -10.07
C PRO A 201 -23.90 -0.59 -9.87
N ILE A 202 -23.22 0.12 -10.77
CA ILE A 202 -23.32 1.56 -10.87
C ILE A 202 -24.80 1.80 -11.14
N GLY A 203 -25.54 2.21 -10.10
CA GLY A 203 -26.90 2.66 -10.25
C GLY A 203 -26.84 3.89 -11.15
N LEU A 204 -27.25 3.72 -12.40
CA LEU A 204 -27.72 4.82 -13.20
C LEU A 204 -28.99 5.28 -12.48
N GLY A 205 -28.85 6.38 -11.72
CA GLY A 205 -30.01 7.08 -11.17
C GLY A 205 -30.88 7.52 -12.33
N GLU A 206 -32.17 7.17 -12.24
CA GLU A 206 -33.24 7.79 -12.97
C GLU A 206 -33.43 9.25 -12.57
#